data_a4f8408aef7327cd13eaad3fd9a90834
#
_entry.id   a4f8408aef7327cd13eaad3fd9a90834
#
_cell.length_a   1.000
_cell.length_b   1.000
_cell.length_c   1.000
_cell.angle_alpha   90.00
_cell.angle_beta   90.00
_cell.angle_gamma   90.00
#
_symmetry.space_group_name_H-M   'P 1'
#
loop_
_entity.id
_entity.type
_entity.pdbx_description
1 polymer ?
#
loop_
_entity_poly.entity_id
_entity_poly.type
_entity_poly.pdbx_seq_one_letter_code
_entity_poly.pdbx_strand_id
1 'polypeptide(L)'
;SSAASDVYKRQLGHLEMIGAIVHQLTRNLTPEEIKKGGFDAYFVTHTAGVYPAGANGMPYSAGSMQCKGDTIADLMEDMAAEQKARVTYDNILRLVDDPDVRNPIKFLREREVVHFQRFGEGLRTVTDRLNSKNYYSFNPSFDKC
;
A
#
# COMPACT_ATOMS: atom_id res chain seq x y z
N SER A 1 3.58 -8.84 -15.63
CA SER A 1 5.00 -9.17 -15.65
C SER A 1 5.47 -9.69 -14.30
N SER A 2 6.58 -10.42 -14.26
CA SER A 2 7.16 -10.96 -13.02
C SER A 2 7.46 -9.91 -11.95
N ALA A 3 7.83 -8.69 -12.33
CA ALA A 3 8.15 -7.61 -11.38
C ALA A 3 6.93 -7.12 -10.60
N ALA A 4 5.81 -6.88 -11.26
CA ALA A 4 4.57 -6.47 -10.59
C ALA A 4 4.02 -7.58 -9.67
N SER A 5 4.06 -8.84 -10.12
CA SER A 5 3.69 -9.99 -9.29
C SER A 5 4.56 -10.14 -8.04
N ASP A 6 5.85 -9.82 -8.14
CA ASP A 6 6.79 -9.89 -7.04
C ASP A 6 6.52 -8.76 -6.01
N VAL A 7 6.22 -7.55 -6.46
CA VAL A 7 5.80 -6.44 -5.57
C VAL A 7 4.50 -6.80 -4.84
N TYR A 8 3.50 -7.31 -5.54
CA TYR A 8 2.23 -7.72 -4.93
C TYR A 8 2.40 -8.72 -3.78
N LYS A 9 3.23 -9.75 -3.99
CA LYS A 9 3.52 -10.74 -2.93
C LYS A 9 4.21 -10.10 -1.72
N ARG A 10 5.09 -9.14 -1.94
CA ARG A 10 5.78 -8.42 -0.87
C ARG A 10 4.85 -7.53 -0.09
N GLN A 11 3.89 -6.87 -0.75
CA GLN A 11 2.89 -6.04 -0.08
C GLN A 11 2.00 -6.84 0.87
N LEU A 12 1.67 -8.09 0.55
CA LEU A 12 0.99 -8.98 1.49
C LEU A 12 1.84 -9.26 2.74
N GLY A 13 3.16 -9.43 2.57
CA GLY A 13 4.09 -9.56 3.71
C GLY A 13 4.18 -8.28 4.55
N HIS A 14 4.16 -7.11 3.92
CA HIS A 14 4.12 -5.82 4.63
C HIS A 14 2.83 -5.66 5.44
N LEU A 15 1.69 -6.03 4.87
CA LEU A 15 0.41 -6.04 5.58
C LEU A 15 0.46 -6.96 6.81
N GLU A 16 1.02 -8.15 6.69
CA GLU A 16 1.21 -9.09 7.80
C GLU A 16 2.11 -8.51 8.90
N MET A 17 3.21 -7.86 8.53
CA MET A 17 4.11 -7.20 9.49
C MET A 17 3.39 -6.09 10.27
N ILE A 18 2.66 -5.22 9.60
CA ILE A 18 1.89 -4.16 10.26
C ILE A 18 0.80 -4.76 11.15
N GLY A 19 0.08 -5.77 10.67
CA GLY A 19 -0.94 -6.47 11.46
C GLY A 19 -0.35 -7.11 12.73
N ALA A 20 0.83 -7.71 12.63
CA ALA A 20 1.52 -8.28 13.78
C ALA A 20 1.92 -7.21 14.82
N ILE A 21 2.45 -6.06 14.37
CA ILE A 21 2.80 -4.94 15.25
C ILE A 21 1.54 -4.43 15.98
N VAL A 22 0.48 -4.14 15.24
CA VAL A 22 -0.79 -3.66 15.81
C VAL A 22 -1.36 -4.66 16.81
N HIS A 23 -1.37 -5.95 16.46
CA HIS A 23 -1.83 -7.00 17.37
C HIS A 23 -1.01 -7.05 18.67
N GLN A 24 0.32 -7.02 18.58
CA GLN A 24 1.20 -7.06 19.75
C GLN A 24 1.00 -5.83 20.65
N LEU A 25 0.80 -4.66 20.08
CA LEU A 25 0.56 -3.42 20.82
C LEU A 25 -0.82 -3.37 21.50
N THR A 26 -1.82 -4.05 20.94
CA THR A 26 -3.22 -3.89 21.36
C THR A 26 -3.81 -5.08 22.10
N ARG A 27 -3.20 -6.26 22.03
CA ARG A 27 -3.76 -7.53 22.57
C ARG A 27 -4.01 -7.54 24.08
N ASN A 28 -3.28 -6.73 24.85
CA ASN A 28 -3.35 -6.74 26.32
C ASN A 28 -3.78 -5.37 26.89
N LEU A 29 -4.39 -4.51 26.07
CA LEU A 29 -4.87 -3.20 26.55
C LEU A 29 -6.01 -3.37 27.56
N THR A 30 -5.95 -2.60 28.63
CA THR A 30 -7.06 -2.46 29.57
C THR A 30 -8.19 -1.62 28.97
N PRO A 31 -9.43 -1.72 29.47
CA PRO A 31 -10.52 -0.85 29.00
C PRO A 31 -10.22 0.65 29.10
N GLU A 32 -9.46 1.06 30.12
CA GLU A 32 -9.02 2.43 30.32
C GLU A 32 -8.05 2.89 29.21
N GLU A 33 -7.08 2.05 28.86
CA GLU A 33 -6.11 2.31 27.79
C GLU A 33 -6.80 2.37 26.43
N ILE A 34 -7.75 1.47 26.17
CA ILE A 34 -8.55 1.46 24.93
C ILE A 34 -9.27 2.80 24.77
N LYS A 35 -9.97 3.28 25.82
CA LYS A 35 -10.69 4.54 25.81
C LYS A 35 -9.74 5.73 25.66
N LYS A 36 -8.65 5.74 26.43
CA LYS A 36 -7.64 6.81 26.36
C LYS A 36 -6.99 6.91 24.98
N GLY A 37 -6.76 5.77 24.33
CA GLY A 37 -6.19 5.70 22.98
C GLY A 37 -7.18 6.01 21.86
N GLY A 38 -8.48 6.09 22.15
CA GLY A 38 -9.53 6.28 21.14
C GLY A 38 -9.79 5.03 20.30
N PHE A 39 -9.50 3.83 20.84
CA PHE A 39 -9.63 2.55 20.12
C PHE A 39 -10.96 1.86 20.37
N ASP A 40 -11.82 2.37 21.21
CA ASP A 40 -13.08 1.76 21.61
C ASP A 40 -13.99 1.43 20.42
N ALA A 41 -14.04 2.30 19.40
CA ALA A 41 -14.79 2.03 18.17
C ALA A 41 -14.36 0.76 17.45
N TYR A 42 -13.09 0.38 17.54
CA TYR A 42 -12.56 -0.85 16.90
C TYR A 42 -12.84 -2.11 17.74
N PHE A 43 -12.88 -1.97 19.06
CA PHE A 43 -13.11 -3.09 19.99
C PHE A 43 -14.59 -3.42 20.21
N VAL A 44 -15.51 -2.52 19.89
CA VAL A 44 -16.96 -2.74 20.07
C VAL A 44 -17.49 -3.84 19.17
N THR A 45 -17.06 -3.88 17.93
CA THR A 45 -17.50 -4.88 16.95
C THR A 45 -16.78 -6.23 17.13
N HIS A 46 -15.50 -6.18 17.52
CA HIS A 46 -14.64 -7.34 17.65
C HIS A 46 -13.78 -7.23 18.90
N THR A 47 -13.88 -8.19 19.79
CA THR A 47 -13.06 -8.25 21.01
C THR A 47 -11.60 -8.62 20.76
N ALA A 48 -11.25 -9.04 19.54
CA ALA A 48 -9.96 -9.63 19.21
C ALA A 48 -8.92 -8.62 18.71
N GLY A 49 -9.28 -7.36 18.43
CA GLY A 49 -8.30 -6.37 18.01
C GLY A 49 -8.80 -5.27 17.07
N VAL A 50 -7.86 -4.53 16.52
CA VAL A 50 -8.08 -3.40 15.62
C VAL A 50 -8.12 -3.90 14.17
N TYR A 51 -9.05 -3.39 13.38
CA TYR A 51 -9.22 -3.70 11.96
C TYR A 51 -8.57 -2.66 11.06
N PRO A 52 -8.16 -3.05 9.84
CA PRO A 52 -7.74 -2.10 8.83
C PRO A 52 -8.85 -1.08 8.53
N ALA A 53 -8.51 0.20 8.67
CA ALA A 53 -9.41 1.31 8.39
C ALA A 53 -8.63 2.46 7.76
N GLY A 54 -9.32 3.31 7.00
CA GLY A 54 -8.74 4.57 6.56
C GLY A 54 -8.50 5.51 7.74
N ALA A 55 -7.64 6.53 7.54
CA ALA A 55 -7.33 7.53 8.57
C ALA A 55 -8.56 8.30 9.06
N ASN A 56 -9.63 8.33 8.27
CA ASN A 56 -10.93 8.92 8.61
C ASN A 56 -11.87 7.98 9.39
N GLY A 57 -11.38 6.78 9.78
CA GLY A 57 -12.17 5.77 10.48
C GLY A 57 -13.07 4.91 9.61
N MET A 58 -13.09 5.12 8.29
CA MET A 58 -13.87 4.29 7.38
C MET A 58 -13.23 2.91 7.21
N PRO A 59 -14.01 1.82 7.30
CA PRO A 59 -13.51 0.47 7.01
C PRO A 59 -12.94 0.37 5.60
N TYR A 60 -11.98 -0.54 5.41
CA TYR A 60 -11.47 -0.84 4.08
C TYR A 60 -12.60 -1.23 3.13
N SER A 61 -12.59 -0.64 1.94
CA SER A 61 -13.53 -0.96 0.87
C SER A 61 -12.81 -1.05 -0.47
N ALA A 62 -13.06 -2.12 -1.22
CA ALA A 62 -12.55 -2.26 -2.58
C ALA A 62 -13.06 -1.14 -3.53
N GLY A 63 -14.21 -0.53 -3.21
CA GLY A 63 -14.76 0.59 -3.96
C GLY A 63 -13.90 1.87 -3.92
N SER A 64 -12.95 1.97 -2.97
CA SER A 64 -12.00 3.09 -2.91
C SER A 64 -10.74 2.88 -3.75
N MET A 65 -10.57 1.74 -4.40
CA MET A 65 -9.43 1.47 -5.27
C MET A 65 -9.50 2.32 -6.54
N GLN A 66 -8.38 2.92 -6.91
CA GLN A 66 -8.26 3.83 -8.07
C GLN A 66 -7.87 3.10 -9.37
N CYS A 67 -8.16 1.81 -9.46
CA CYS A 67 -7.88 1.02 -10.66
C CYS A 67 -8.79 1.43 -11.83
N LYS A 68 -8.22 1.70 -13.00
CA LYS A 68 -8.91 2.07 -14.23
C LYS A 68 -8.86 0.99 -15.32
N GLY A 69 -7.97 0.00 -15.17
CA GLY A 69 -7.69 -0.98 -16.22
C GLY A 69 -6.80 -0.44 -17.35
N ASP A 70 -6.33 0.80 -17.23
CA ASP A 70 -5.29 1.38 -18.08
C ASP A 70 -3.93 1.17 -17.44
N THR A 71 -3.00 0.52 -18.15
CA THR A 71 -1.73 0.11 -17.57
C THR A 71 -0.87 1.28 -17.13
N ILE A 72 -0.91 2.40 -17.84
CA ILE A 72 -0.14 3.61 -17.48
C ILE A 72 -0.76 4.27 -16.26
N ALA A 73 -2.07 4.48 -16.26
CA ALA A 73 -2.78 5.08 -15.13
C ALA A 73 -2.60 4.25 -13.85
N ASP A 74 -2.77 2.94 -13.95
CA ASP A 74 -2.67 2.04 -12.81
C ASP A 74 -1.23 1.98 -12.25
N LEU A 75 -0.19 1.97 -13.10
CA LEU A 75 1.21 2.03 -12.66
C LEU A 75 1.58 3.38 -12.02
N MET A 76 1.04 4.49 -12.51
CA MET A 76 1.25 5.81 -11.89
C MET A 76 0.58 5.87 -10.50
N GLU A 77 -0.61 5.30 -10.35
CA GLU A 77 -1.29 5.22 -9.04
C GLU A 77 -0.52 4.32 -8.07
N ASP A 78 0.01 3.18 -8.53
CA ASP A 78 0.87 2.32 -7.74
C ASP A 78 2.12 3.06 -7.25
N MET A 79 2.80 3.80 -8.11
CA MET A 79 3.96 4.63 -7.73
C MET A 79 3.58 5.69 -6.69
N ALA A 80 2.45 6.35 -6.89
CA ALA A 80 1.93 7.33 -5.94
C ALA A 80 1.59 6.70 -4.58
N ALA A 81 1.04 5.48 -4.58
CA ALA A 81 0.75 4.72 -3.37
C ALA A 81 2.01 4.38 -2.58
N GLU A 82 3.07 3.90 -3.24
CA GLU A 82 4.37 3.61 -2.62
C GLU A 82 4.99 4.86 -1.99
N GLN A 83 4.92 5.99 -2.68
CA GLN A 83 5.43 7.25 -2.13
C GLN A 83 4.61 7.74 -0.93
N LYS A 84 3.28 7.60 -0.97
CA LYS A 84 2.40 7.92 0.17
C LYS A 84 2.71 7.03 1.38
N ALA A 85 2.91 5.73 1.17
CA ALA A 85 3.31 4.79 2.21
C ALA A 85 4.64 5.20 2.87
N ARG A 86 5.64 5.54 2.06
CA ARG A 86 6.93 6.02 2.56
C ARG A 86 6.80 7.25 3.45
N VAL A 87 6.01 8.24 3.03
CA VAL A 87 5.74 9.45 3.85
C VAL A 87 5.02 9.10 5.15
N THR A 88 4.08 8.16 5.10
CA THR A 88 3.37 7.67 6.29
C THR A 88 4.34 7.03 7.27
N TYR A 89 5.27 6.18 6.81
CA TYR A 89 6.29 5.60 7.67
C TYR A 89 7.23 6.66 8.27
N ASP A 90 7.63 7.67 7.50
CA ASP A 90 8.43 8.79 8.02
C ASP A 90 7.68 9.54 9.14
N ASN A 91 6.37 9.74 8.99
CA ASN A 91 5.55 10.38 10.01
C ASN A 91 5.44 9.51 11.28
N ILE A 92 5.23 8.21 11.14
CA ILE A 92 5.24 7.28 12.27
C ILE A 92 6.58 7.33 13.01
N LEU A 93 7.71 7.29 12.28
CA LEU A 93 9.05 7.34 12.86
C LEU A 93 9.37 8.63 13.62
N ARG A 94 8.67 9.72 13.35
CA ARG A 94 8.78 10.98 14.11
C ARG A 94 8.02 10.94 15.44
N LEU A 95 7.00 10.11 15.55
CA LEU A 95 6.09 10.06 16.69
C LEU A 95 6.40 8.93 17.67
N VAL A 96 7.11 7.90 17.23
CA VAL A 96 7.33 6.67 17.99
C VAL A 96 8.79 6.56 18.40
N ASP A 97 9.05 6.33 19.68
CA ASP A 97 10.40 6.13 20.23
C ASP A 97 10.74 4.65 20.47
N ASP A 98 9.73 3.78 20.61
CA ASP A 98 9.89 2.36 20.86
C ASP A 98 10.68 1.68 19.73
N PRO A 99 11.86 1.09 20.02
CA PRO A 99 12.68 0.42 19.00
C PRO A 99 12.02 -0.79 18.39
N ASP A 100 11.12 -1.49 19.09
CA ASP A 100 10.41 -2.66 18.59
C ASP A 100 9.36 -2.29 17.54
N VAL A 101 8.91 -1.05 17.54
CA VAL A 101 8.06 -0.46 16.48
C VAL A 101 8.91 0.19 15.40
N ARG A 102 9.92 0.99 15.80
CA ARG A 102 10.75 1.76 14.86
C ARG A 102 11.52 0.90 13.87
N ASN A 103 12.11 -0.21 14.33
CA ASN A 103 12.96 -1.03 13.47
C ASN A 103 12.19 -1.71 12.33
N PRO A 104 11.05 -2.36 12.56
CA PRO A 104 10.21 -2.86 11.46
C PRO A 104 9.69 -1.76 10.51
N ILE A 105 9.31 -0.59 11.05
CA ILE A 105 8.85 0.53 10.22
C ILE A 105 9.97 1.08 9.34
N LYS A 106 11.20 1.19 9.85
CA LYS A 106 12.37 1.55 9.03
C LYS A 106 12.60 0.56 7.89
N PHE A 107 12.50 -0.73 8.19
CA PHE A 107 12.62 -1.78 7.17
C PHE A 107 11.55 -1.61 6.09
N LEU A 108 10.28 -1.47 6.45
CA LEU A 108 9.19 -1.26 5.50
C LEU A 108 9.41 -0.01 4.64
N ARG A 109 9.80 1.09 5.28
CA ARG A 109 10.12 2.35 4.59
C ARG A 109 11.17 2.17 3.49
N GLU A 110 12.24 1.43 3.75
CA GLU A 110 13.29 1.14 2.76
C GLU A 110 12.76 0.25 1.62
N ARG A 111 11.82 -0.63 1.90
CA ARG A 111 11.20 -1.48 0.88
C ARG A 111 10.35 -0.69 -0.11
N GLU A 112 9.69 0.39 0.32
CA GLU A 112 8.87 1.22 -0.57
C GLU A 112 9.70 1.93 -1.65
N VAL A 113 10.97 2.23 -1.38
CA VAL A 113 11.90 2.76 -2.39
C VAL A 113 12.09 1.76 -3.54
N VAL A 114 12.28 0.48 -3.20
CA VAL A 114 12.47 -0.59 -4.19
C VAL A 114 11.19 -0.84 -4.99
N HIS A 115 10.03 -0.82 -4.34
CA HIS A 115 8.74 -0.99 -5.00
C HIS A 115 8.46 0.14 -5.98
N PHE A 116 8.67 1.38 -5.57
CA PHE A 116 8.57 2.57 -6.43
C PHE A 116 9.44 2.44 -7.68
N GLN A 117 10.70 2.03 -7.52
CA GLN A 117 11.61 1.80 -8.65
C GLN A 117 11.08 0.73 -9.60
N ARG A 118 10.58 -0.39 -9.09
CA ARG A 118 10.03 -1.49 -9.91
C ARG A 118 8.80 -1.09 -10.70
N PHE A 119 7.89 -0.34 -10.11
CA PHE A 119 6.75 0.22 -10.84
C PHE A 119 7.20 1.22 -11.89
N GLY A 120 8.19 2.07 -11.59
CA GLY A 120 8.78 3.01 -12.54
C GLY A 120 9.45 2.32 -13.74
N GLU A 121 10.15 1.22 -13.52
CA GLU A 121 10.71 0.38 -14.59
C GLU A 121 9.60 -0.24 -15.46
N GLY A 122 8.52 -0.70 -14.83
CA GLY A 122 7.33 -1.19 -15.51
C GLY A 122 6.69 -0.12 -16.37
N LEU A 123 6.50 1.08 -15.83
CA LEU A 123 5.94 2.24 -16.53
C LEU A 123 6.79 2.61 -17.76
N ARG A 124 8.11 2.69 -17.60
CA ARG A 124 9.03 2.96 -18.73
C ARG A 124 8.88 1.89 -19.81
N THR A 125 8.89 0.60 -19.44
CA THR A 125 8.77 -0.50 -20.39
C THR A 125 7.47 -0.43 -21.19
N VAL A 126 6.35 -0.11 -20.55
CA VAL A 126 5.04 0.05 -21.21
C VAL A 126 5.06 1.25 -22.15
N THR A 127 5.57 2.39 -21.69
CA THR A 127 5.65 3.63 -22.47
C THR A 127 6.55 3.45 -23.71
N ASP A 128 7.70 2.81 -23.56
CA ASP A 128 8.60 2.52 -24.67
C ASP A 128 7.93 1.64 -25.73
N ARG A 129 7.15 0.63 -25.31
CA ARG A 129 6.38 -0.23 -26.22
C ARG A 129 5.28 0.54 -26.94
N LEU A 130 4.55 1.38 -26.23
CA LEU A 130 3.49 2.21 -26.82
C LEU A 130 4.04 3.23 -27.82
N ASN A 131 5.25 3.74 -27.60
CA ASN A 131 5.92 4.69 -28.47
C ASN A 131 6.64 4.02 -29.65
N SER A 132 6.71 2.69 -29.71
CA SER A 132 7.34 2.00 -30.83
C SER A 132 6.49 2.10 -32.10
N LYS A 133 7.14 2.35 -33.25
CA LYS A 133 6.42 2.51 -34.53
C LYS A 133 5.58 1.29 -34.92
N ASN A 134 6.02 0.09 -34.54
CA ASN A 134 5.29 -1.15 -34.83
C ASN A 134 4.03 -1.32 -33.98
N TYR A 135 3.88 -0.54 -32.93
CA TYR A 135 2.74 -0.63 -32.05
C TYR A 135 1.52 0.10 -32.59
N TYR A 136 1.75 1.20 -33.29
CA TYR A 136 0.67 2.04 -33.85
C TYR A 136 0.32 1.69 -35.29
N SER A 137 1.17 0.96 -36.00
CA SER A 137 0.99 0.69 -37.42
C SER A 137 -0.07 -0.34 -37.75
N PHE A 138 -0.59 -1.05 -36.76
CA PHE A 138 -1.60 -2.07 -36.98
C PHE A 138 -2.51 -2.25 -35.77
N ASN A 139 -3.69 -1.62 -35.79
CA ASN A 139 -4.78 -1.98 -34.92
C ASN A 139 -6.02 -2.25 -35.77
N PRO A 140 -6.37 -3.53 -36.01
CA PRO A 140 -7.53 -3.88 -36.86
C PRO A 140 -8.87 -3.30 -36.40
N SER A 141 -8.94 -2.86 -35.13
CA SER A 141 -10.14 -2.24 -34.58
C SER A 141 -10.37 -0.81 -35.07
N PHE A 142 -9.29 -0.10 -35.47
CA PHE A 142 -9.36 1.26 -35.98
C PHE A 142 -9.35 1.35 -37.49
N ASP A 143 -8.89 0.30 -38.19
CA ASP A 143 -8.80 0.27 -39.65
C ASP A 143 -10.08 -0.25 -40.33
N LYS A 144 -11.15 -0.43 -39.58
CA LYS A 144 -12.47 -0.76 -40.10
C LYS A 144 -13.31 0.51 -40.14
N CYS A 145 -13.10 1.33 -41.14
CA CYS A 145 -14.06 2.28 -41.64
C CYS A 145 -14.83 1.68 -42.81
#